data_f2570ad590cd0ab37cc831f56a801bfb
#
_entry.id   f2570ad590cd0ab37cc831f56a801bfb
#
_cell.length_a   1.000
_cell.length_b   1.000
_cell.length_c   1.000
_cell.angle_alpha   90.00
_cell.angle_beta   90.00
_cell.angle_gamma   90.00
#
_symmetry.space_group_name_H-M   'P 1'
#
loop_
_entity.id
_entity.type
_entity.pdbx_description
1 polymer ?
#
loop_
_entity_poly.entity_id
_entity_poly.type
_entity_poly.pdbx_seq_one_letter_code
_entity_poly.pdbx_strand_id
1 'polypeptide(L)'
;MEKHFICLANSYKHGGRCVAGIEAVPQSDGSLDIVRHGDGRPRWIRPVSMSANGEIPNHLAESFKVFSLVKLTDVEPCPDKAHSEDVHCSRMEICPFELSPTKAFLDQLIDTRHQAVFYYRGKAIPATMIDRLDYSLMLIHPENVSAYCDEERESSKYRMKFTYFGANYDFPITDPVFLEQFKKNPEIYSDLNGVYLVLSLGLEFEGFHFKLVAAVVFPKDWDATEKAQPDDEIDLSYMERQKLLYHNAYAKWTPEEDSELLELLGKNLSIKELTKRFERNEGAIRSRIKKLTMDPKENEKEFESDEEKLAHLIEMKNEIERQIEILREKINLKRSIQ
;
A
#
# COMPACT_ATOMS: atom_id res chain seq x y z
N MET A 1 -28.08 5.90 -3.53
CA MET A 1 -27.87 4.61 -2.81
C MET A 1 -27.37 4.93 -1.40
N GLU A 2 -27.77 4.18 -0.36
CA GLU A 2 -27.19 4.33 0.98
C GLU A 2 -26.07 3.33 1.20
N LYS A 3 -25.02 3.75 1.92
CA LYS A 3 -23.91 2.89 2.33
C LYS A 3 -23.50 3.23 3.76
N HIS A 4 -22.90 2.25 4.44
CA HIS A 4 -22.30 2.47 5.74
C HIS A 4 -20.85 2.03 5.71
N PHE A 5 -20.02 2.67 6.54
CA PHE A 5 -18.64 2.24 6.70
C PHE A 5 -18.15 2.48 8.13
N ILE A 6 -17.22 1.65 8.55
CA ILE A 6 -16.48 1.83 9.80
C ILE A 6 -15.34 2.80 9.48
N CYS A 7 -15.36 3.99 10.08
CA CYS A 7 -14.30 4.98 9.91
C CYS A 7 -13.00 4.43 10.51
N LEU A 8 -11.95 4.35 9.71
CA LEU A 8 -10.61 3.92 10.13
C LEU A 8 -9.57 5.04 10.00
N ALA A 9 -9.87 6.10 9.26
CA ALA A 9 -8.99 7.26 9.12
C ALA A 9 -9.79 8.55 9.01
N ASN A 10 -9.29 9.59 9.66
CA ASN A 10 -9.73 10.98 9.52
C ASN A 10 -8.49 11.88 9.56
N SER A 11 -7.78 11.96 8.46
CA SER A 11 -6.46 12.55 8.34
C SER A 11 -6.49 13.96 7.76
N TYR A 12 -5.43 14.75 7.97
CA TYR A 12 -5.26 16.05 7.30
C TYR A 12 -5.12 15.89 5.78
N LYS A 13 -5.82 16.74 5.03
CA LYS A 13 -5.75 16.82 3.57
C LYS A 13 -6.02 18.25 3.11
N HIS A 14 -5.02 18.95 2.56
CA HIS A 14 -5.14 20.28 1.93
C HIS A 14 -6.01 21.30 2.71
N GLY A 15 -5.79 21.43 4.02
CA GLY A 15 -6.55 22.35 4.88
C GLY A 15 -7.91 21.82 5.39
N GLY A 16 -8.34 20.67 4.88
CA GLY A 16 -9.51 19.90 5.34
C GLY A 16 -9.11 18.50 5.81
N ARG A 17 -9.99 17.54 5.60
CA ARG A 17 -9.85 16.15 6.05
C ARG A 17 -10.03 15.14 4.92
N CYS A 18 -9.37 14.01 5.08
CA CYS A 18 -9.65 12.78 4.35
C CYS A 18 -10.26 11.78 5.33
N VAL A 19 -11.54 11.46 5.14
CA VAL A 19 -12.27 10.46 5.93
C VAL A 19 -12.36 9.20 5.10
N ALA A 20 -11.97 8.05 5.68
CA ALA A 20 -12.00 6.77 4.97
C ALA A 20 -12.22 5.61 5.93
N GLY A 21 -12.70 4.49 5.40
CA GLY A 21 -12.90 3.28 6.19
C GLY A 21 -13.35 2.08 5.37
N ILE A 22 -13.77 1.04 6.06
CA ILE A 22 -14.23 -0.22 5.46
C ILE A 22 -15.75 -0.23 5.40
N GLU A 23 -16.30 -0.50 4.21
CA GLU A 23 -17.73 -0.61 3.99
C GLU A 23 -18.31 -1.78 4.82
N ALA A 24 -19.38 -1.52 5.54
CA ALA A 24 -20.05 -2.48 6.41
C ALA A 24 -21.56 -2.37 6.29
N VAL A 25 -22.27 -3.46 6.54
CA VAL A 25 -23.72 -3.50 6.54
C VAL A 25 -24.21 -3.82 7.94
N PRO A 26 -24.89 -2.86 8.62
CA PRO A 26 -25.50 -3.13 9.93
C PRO A 26 -26.59 -4.21 9.81
N GLN A 27 -26.56 -5.16 10.71
CA GLN A 27 -27.54 -6.24 10.83
C GLN A 27 -28.59 -5.93 11.90
N SER A 28 -29.74 -6.59 11.83
CA SER A 28 -30.85 -6.41 12.78
C SER A 28 -30.52 -6.87 14.20
N ASP A 29 -29.52 -7.74 14.37
CA ASP A 29 -29.02 -8.22 15.66
C ASP A 29 -27.94 -7.31 16.29
N GLY A 30 -27.62 -6.20 15.64
CA GLY A 30 -26.59 -5.25 16.06
C GLY A 30 -25.17 -5.64 15.65
N SER A 31 -24.97 -6.68 14.85
CA SER A 31 -23.67 -7.01 14.25
C SER A 31 -23.40 -6.19 13.00
N LEU A 32 -22.15 -6.22 12.51
CA LEU A 32 -21.71 -5.59 11.27
C LEU A 32 -21.13 -6.64 10.33
N ASP A 33 -21.69 -6.75 9.14
CA ASP A 33 -21.09 -7.54 8.06
C ASP A 33 -20.10 -6.68 7.26
N ILE A 34 -18.85 -7.11 7.18
CA ILE A 34 -17.83 -6.44 6.40
C ILE A 34 -18.04 -6.73 4.92
N VAL A 35 -18.22 -5.69 4.14
CA VAL A 35 -18.34 -5.81 2.68
C VAL A 35 -16.96 -6.08 2.09
N ARG A 36 -16.90 -7.09 1.19
CA ARG A 36 -15.66 -7.54 0.57
C ARG A 36 -15.76 -7.54 -0.94
N HIS A 37 -14.61 -7.38 -1.59
CA HIS A 37 -14.45 -7.65 -3.01
C HIS A 37 -14.54 -9.16 -3.29
N GLY A 38 -14.70 -9.54 -4.56
CA GLY A 38 -14.77 -10.95 -4.96
C GLY A 38 -13.52 -11.78 -4.64
N ASP A 39 -12.39 -11.14 -4.38
CA ASP A 39 -11.12 -11.75 -3.95
C ASP A 39 -10.97 -11.82 -2.41
N GLY A 40 -12.01 -11.45 -1.65
CA GLY A 40 -12.06 -11.51 -0.20
C GLY A 40 -11.52 -10.27 0.52
N ARG A 41 -10.95 -9.30 -0.18
CA ARG A 41 -10.46 -8.05 0.42
C ARG A 41 -11.59 -7.23 1.04
N PRO A 42 -11.41 -6.60 2.21
CA PRO A 42 -12.32 -5.59 2.70
C PRO A 42 -12.44 -4.43 1.70
N ARG A 43 -13.66 -3.99 1.46
CA ARG A 43 -13.92 -2.90 0.52
C ARG A 43 -13.78 -1.56 1.22
N TRP A 44 -12.77 -0.79 0.81
CA TRP A 44 -12.60 0.58 1.27
C TRP A 44 -13.62 1.51 0.63
N ILE A 45 -13.96 2.56 1.36
CA ILE A 45 -14.77 3.68 0.88
C ILE A 45 -14.21 4.98 1.42
N ARG A 46 -14.10 5.99 0.56
CA ARG A 46 -13.61 7.32 0.88
C ARG A 46 -14.54 8.38 0.30
N PRO A 47 -15.39 9.01 1.13
CA PRO A 47 -16.15 10.18 0.69
C PRO A 47 -15.21 11.32 0.31
N VAL A 48 -15.46 11.94 -0.84
CA VAL A 48 -14.74 13.11 -1.32
C VAL A 48 -15.71 14.22 -1.63
N SER A 49 -15.28 15.47 -1.38
CA SER A 49 -16.06 16.66 -1.74
C SER A 49 -15.84 17.04 -3.21
N MET A 50 -16.57 18.04 -3.68
CA MET A 50 -16.40 18.62 -5.01
C MET A 50 -15.25 19.63 -5.09
N SER A 51 -14.43 19.77 -4.03
CA SER A 51 -13.22 20.61 -4.04
C SER A 51 -12.16 20.03 -4.98
N ALA A 52 -11.19 20.84 -5.39
CA ALA A 52 -10.15 20.44 -6.34
C ALA A 52 -9.32 19.22 -5.85
N ASN A 53 -9.16 19.08 -4.54
CA ASN A 53 -8.41 17.96 -3.94
C ASN A 53 -9.32 16.93 -3.27
N GLY A 54 -10.65 17.11 -3.30
CA GLY A 54 -11.62 16.19 -2.70
C GLY A 54 -11.63 16.18 -1.16
N GLU A 55 -11.01 17.19 -0.49
CA GLU A 55 -11.00 17.27 0.97
C GLU A 55 -12.39 17.58 1.55
N ILE A 56 -12.72 16.99 2.69
CA ILE A 56 -13.92 17.30 3.47
C ILE A 56 -13.62 18.50 4.39
N PRO A 57 -14.46 19.53 4.44
CA PRO A 57 -14.28 20.65 5.36
C PRO A 57 -14.18 20.19 6.82
N ASN A 58 -13.28 20.81 7.62
CA ASN A 58 -13.03 20.40 9.00
C ASN A 58 -14.31 20.33 9.84
N HIS A 59 -15.17 21.35 9.77
CA HIS A 59 -16.41 21.41 10.57
C HIS A 59 -17.40 20.28 10.29
N LEU A 60 -17.31 19.64 9.10
CA LEU A 60 -18.11 18.46 8.76
C LEU A 60 -17.41 17.15 9.19
N ALA A 61 -16.08 17.12 9.17
CA ALA A 61 -15.33 15.91 9.36
C ALA A 61 -14.90 15.65 10.81
N GLU A 62 -14.77 16.71 11.65
CA GLU A 62 -14.24 16.58 13.01
C GLU A 62 -15.03 15.63 13.93
N SER A 63 -16.31 15.43 13.64
CA SER A 63 -17.17 14.51 14.38
C SER A 63 -16.89 13.03 14.10
N PHE A 64 -16.32 12.70 12.93
CA PHE A 64 -16.07 11.31 12.54
C PHE A 64 -14.79 10.78 13.18
N LYS A 65 -14.94 10.06 14.27
CA LYS A 65 -13.82 9.42 14.98
C LYS A 65 -13.51 8.06 14.38
N VAL A 66 -12.28 7.61 14.56
CA VAL A 66 -11.93 6.21 14.28
C VAL A 66 -12.90 5.29 15.04
N PHE A 67 -13.41 4.27 14.34
CA PHE A 67 -14.45 3.32 14.76
C PHE A 67 -15.87 3.87 14.80
N SER A 68 -16.16 5.12 14.45
CA SER A 68 -17.52 5.54 14.20
C SER A 68 -18.11 4.76 13.02
N LEU A 69 -19.34 4.30 13.15
CA LEU A 69 -20.11 3.83 12.00
C LEU A 69 -20.73 5.05 11.31
N VAL A 70 -20.38 5.25 10.05
CA VAL A 70 -20.83 6.40 9.25
C VAL A 70 -21.77 5.93 8.17
N LYS A 71 -22.93 6.58 8.07
CA LYS A 71 -23.90 6.43 6.99
C LYS A 71 -23.65 7.49 5.91
N LEU A 72 -23.64 7.06 4.66
CA LEU A 72 -23.60 7.91 3.47
C LEU A 72 -24.93 7.82 2.71
N THR A 73 -25.41 8.95 2.26
CA THR A 73 -26.65 9.04 1.45
C THR A 73 -26.30 9.50 0.04
N ASP A 74 -27.03 9.01 -0.96
CA ASP A 74 -26.85 9.30 -2.39
C ASP A 74 -25.41 9.06 -2.87
N VAL A 75 -24.91 7.87 -2.60
CA VAL A 75 -23.52 7.50 -2.92
C VAL A 75 -23.37 7.21 -4.41
N GLU A 76 -22.42 7.91 -5.04
CA GLU A 76 -22.00 7.75 -6.42
C GLU A 76 -20.50 7.51 -6.49
N PRO A 77 -20.00 6.42 -7.12
CA PRO A 77 -18.58 6.21 -7.32
C PRO A 77 -17.96 7.32 -8.17
N CYS A 78 -16.79 7.80 -7.77
CA CYS A 78 -16.01 8.77 -8.53
C CYS A 78 -14.51 8.40 -8.51
N PRO A 79 -14.14 7.21 -9.01
CA PRO A 79 -12.76 6.74 -8.97
C PRO A 79 -11.83 7.64 -9.79
N ASP A 80 -10.64 7.92 -9.25
CA ASP A 80 -9.58 8.62 -9.95
C ASP A 80 -8.26 7.83 -9.83
N LYS A 81 -7.83 7.21 -10.93
CA LYS A 81 -6.62 6.37 -11.00
C LYS A 81 -6.60 5.30 -9.90
N ALA A 82 -5.58 5.30 -9.03
CA ALA A 82 -5.48 4.37 -7.90
C ALA A 82 -6.53 4.62 -6.80
N HIS A 83 -7.21 5.76 -6.81
CA HIS A 83 -8.22 6.13 -5.83
C HIS A 83 -9.59 5.53 -6.20
N SER A 84 -9.66 4.21 -6.30
CA SER A 84 -10.85 3.47 -6.74
C SER A 84 -11.98 3.47 -5.71
N GLU A 85 -11.65 3.74 -4.46
CA GLU A 85 -12.55 3.80 -3.31
C GLU A 85 -13.30 5.13 -3.16
N ASP A 86 -13.01 6.11 -4.00
CA ASP A 86 -13.62 7.43 -3.93
C ASP A 86 -15.09 7.43 -4.31
N VAL A 87 -15.87 8.13 -3.50
CA VAL A 87 -17.30 8.31 -3.72
C VAL A 87 -17.75 9.76 -3.42
N HIS A 88 -18.67 10.27 -4.22
CA HIS A 88 -19.47 11.43 -3.83
C HIS A 88 -20.67 10.97 -3.01
N CYS A 89 -21.15 11.83 -2.11
CA CYS A 89 -22.37 11.63 -1.35
C CYS A 89 -23.01 12.97 -1.01
N SER A 90 -24.33 12.96 -0.85
CA SER A 90 -25.08 14.18 -0.46
C SER A 90 -24.99 14.45 1.05
N ARG A 91 -24.82 13.41 1.86
CA ARG A 91 -24.81 13.51 3.32
C ARG A 91 -23.96 12.41 3.98
N MET A 92 -23.33 12.80 5.09
CA MET A 92 -22.57 11.92 5.98
C MET A 92 -23.12 12.06 7.41
N GLU A 93 -23.45 10.96 8.06
CA GLU A 93 -24.03 10.95 9.41
C GLU A 93 -23.39 9.86 10.28
N ILE A 94 -23.18 10.15 11.56
CA ILE A 94 -22.75 9.13 12.53
C ILE A 94 -23.97 8.33 12.94
N CYS A 95 -23.90 7.01 12.81
CA CYS A 95 -24.89 6.11 13.38
C CYS A 95 -24.64 5.94 14.88
N PRO A 96 -25.69 5.77 15.71
CA PRO A 96 -25.56 5.48 17.13
C PRO A 96 -25.11 4.01 17.34
N PHE A 97 -23.85 3.75 17.02
CA PHE A 97 -23.24 2.43 17.10
C PHE A 97 -21.86 2.57 17.74
N GLU A 98 -21.61 1.82 18.80
CA GLU A 98 -20.31 1.80 19.47
C GLU A 98 -19.52 0.57 19.02
N LEU A 99 -18.48 0.79 18.26
CA LEU A 99 -17.52 -0.23 17.90
C LEU A 99 -16.24 -0.05 18.71
N SER A 100 -15.84 -1.10 19.39
CA SER A 100 -14.57 -1.14 20.13
C SER A 100 -13.80 -2.39 19.71
N PRO A 101 -13.15 -2.33 18.53
CA PRO A 101 -12.58 -3.53 17.90
C PRO A 101 -11.36 -4.03 18.65
N THR A 102 -11.34 -5.34 18.86
CA THR A 102 -10.18 -6.07 19.35
C THR A 102 -9.15 -6.28 18.24
N LYS A 103 -7.93 -6.69 18.59
CA LYS A 103 -6.91 -7.14 17.65
C LYS A 103 -7.48 -8.17 16.67
N ALA A 104 -8.17 -9.21 17.17
CA ALA A 104 -8.78 -10.26 16.34
C ALA A 104 -9.78 -9.73 15.29
N PHE A 105 -10.51 -8.65 15.59
CA PHE A 105 -11.38 -8.00 14.61
C PHE A 105 -10.58 -7.24 13.56
N LEU A 106 -9.55 -6.48 13.96
CA LEU A 106 -8.72 -5.71 13.05
C LEU A 106 -7.91 -6.60 12.11
N ASP A 107 -7.44 -7.77 12.60
CA ASP A 107 -6.73 -8.76 11.78
C ASP A 107 -7.55 -9.24 10.58
N GLN A 108 -8.88 -9.31 10.70
CA GLN A 108 -9.78 -9.66 9.59
C GLN A 108 -9.88 -8.54 8.51
N LEU A 109 -9.46 -7.33 8.83
CA LEU A 109 -9.51 -6.16 7.95
C LEU A 109 -8.18 -5.89 7.25
N ILE A 110 -7.10 -6.61 7.60
CA ILE A 110 -5.78 -6.44 7.00
C ILE A 110 -5.78 -6.89 5.54
N ASP A 111 -5.13 -6.14 4.69
CA ASP A 111 -4.82 -6.56 3.34
C ASP A 111 -3.49 -7.33 3.30
N THR A 112 -3.58 -8.65 3.26
CA THR A 112 -2.42 -9.56 3.30
C THR A 112 -1.82 -9.88 1.92
N ARG A 113 -2.38 -9.34 0.83
CA ARG A 113 -1.98 -9.71 -0.54
C ARG A 113 -0.58 -9.27 -0.93
N HIS A 114 -0.03 -8.27 -0.25
CA HIS A 114 1.16 -7.59 -0.70
C HIS A 114 2.26 -7.59 0.35
N GLN A 115 3.42 -8.05 -0.07
CA GLN A 115 4.67 -8.01 0.71
C GLN A 115 5.34 -6.63 0.69
N ALA A 116 4.69 -5.62 0.12
CA ALA A 116 5.17 -4.25 0.10
C ALA A 116 3.98 -3.28 0.10
N VAL A 117 4.13 -2.15 0.78
CA VAL A 117 3.12 -1.10 0.83
C VAL A 117 2.85 -0.58 -0.58
N PHE A 118 1.61 -0.75 -1.05
CA PHE A 118 1.18 -0.40 -2.42
C PHE A 118 2.10 -0.99 -3.51
N TYR A 119 2.51 -2.27 -3.37
CA TYR A 119 3.44 -2.98 -4.28
C TYR A 119 4.80 -2.32 -4.50
N TYR A 120 5.15 -1.30 -3.72
CA TYR A 120 6.36 -0.52 -3.94
C TYR A 120 7.10 -0.25 -2.63
N ARG A 121 8.41 -0.51 -2.58
CA ARG A 121 9.21 -0.34 -1.36
C ARG A 121 9.60 1.11 -1.06
N GLY A 122 9.59 2.00 -2.06
CA GLY A 122 9.95 3.40 -1.89
C GLY A 122 8.91 4.22 -1.12
N LYS A 123 9.28 5.43 -0.74
CA LYS A 123 8.42 6.41 -0.03
C LYS A 123 7.29 7.00 -0.89
N ALA A 124 7.42 6.89 -2.21
CA ALA A 124 6.45 7.43 -3.17
C ALA A 124 6.42 6.53 -4.41
N ILE A 125 5.32 6.59 -5.15
CA ILE A 125 5.10 5.85 -6.40
C ILE A 125 5.17 6.86 -7.56
N PRO A 126 5.99 6.64 -8.59
CA PRO A 126 5.97 7.49 -9.77
C PRO A 126 4.58 7.53 -10.43
N ALA A 127 4.13 8.71 -10.84
CA ALA A 127 2.82 8.88 -11.48
C ALA A 127 2.64 7.99 -12.72
N THR A 128 3.74 7.69 -13.43
CA THR A 128 3.73 6.77 -14.58
C THR A 128 3.44 5.30 -14.22
N MET A 129 3.49 4.95 -12.94
CA MET A 129 3.22 3.60 -12.45
C MET A 129 1.87 3.48 -11.72
N ILE A 130 1.16 4.59 -11.56
CA ILE A 130 -0.07 4.64 -10.74
C ILE A 130 -1.19 3.80 -11.32
N ASP A 131 -1.31 3.69 -12.64
CA ASP A 131 -2.34 2.91 -13.34
C ASP A 131 -2.25 1.39 -13.07
N ARG A 132 -1.17 0.94 -12.41
CA ARG A 132 -1.01 -0.46 -11.97
C ARG A 132 -1.68 -0.74 -10.63
N LEU A 133 -2.16 0.29 -9.95
CA LEU A 133 -2.83 0.20 -8.66
C LEU A 133 -4.34 0.38 -8.85
N ASP A 134 -5.09 -0.45 -8.15
CA ASP A 134 -6.55 -0.41 -8.07
C ASP A 134 -7.05 -0.03 -6.67
N TYR A 135 -6.17 0.58 -5.83
CA TYR A 135 -6.48 1.01 -4.47
C TYR A 135 -5.43 2.01 -3.96
N SER A 136 -5.83 2.89 -3.04
CA SER A 136 -4.96 3.87 -2.42
C SER A 136 -5.03 3.89 -0.88
N LEU A 137 -5.73 2.93 -0.29
CA LEU A 137 -5.87 2.76 1.15
C LEU A 137 -5.58 1.32 1.54
N MET A 138 -4.89 1.12 2.65
CA MET A 138 -4.68 -0.21 3.24
C MET A 138 -4.54 -0.13 4.76
N LEU A 139 -5.02 -1.16 5.45
CA LEU A 139 -4.75 -1.39 6.87
C LEU A 139 -3.66 -2.45 6.98
N ILE A 140 -2.65 -2.17 7.80
CA ILE A 140 -1.55 -3.10 8.08
C ILE A 140 -1.34 -3.26 9.57
N HIS A 141 -0.80 -4.41 9.98
CA HIS A 141 -0.24 -4.65 11.30
C HIS A 141 1.28 -4.74 11.16
N PRO A 142 2.02 -3.64 11.37
CA PRO A 142 3.47 -3.58 11.20
C PRO A 142 4.22 -4.00 12.46
N GLU A 143 5.52 -4.20 12.31
CA GLU A 143 6.48 -4.46 13.37
C GLU A 143 7.37 -3.23 13.62
N ASN A 144 8.01 -3.13 14.79
CA ASN A 144 9.00 -2.10 15.12
C ASN A 144 8.50 -0.67 14.85
N VAL A 145 7.29 -0.38 15.32
CA VAL A 145 6.62 0.90 15.06
C VAL A 145 7.09 1.95 16.05
N SER A 146 7.54 3.10 15.54
CA SER A 146 7.92 4.24 16.36
C SER A 146 7.60 5.56 15.69
N ALA A 147 7.09 6.52 16.44
CA ALA A 147 6.86 7.88 15.98
C ALA A 147 8.02 8.80 16.43
N TYR A 148 8.37 9.76 15.59
CA TYR A 148 9.40 10.74 15.90
C TYR A 148 9.14 12.09 15.21
N CYS A 149 9.81 13.14 15.69
CA CYS A 149 9.85 14.44 15.06
C CYS A 149 11.20 14.63 14.37
N ASP A 150 11.19 14.95 13.07
CA ASP A 150 12.37 15.29 12.28
C ASP A 150 12.45 16.82 12.23
N GLU A 151 13.18 17.41 13.18
CA GLU A 151 13.28 18.88 13.33
C GLU A 151 14.02 19.55 12.16
N GLU A 152 14.76 18.80 11.36
CA GLU A 152 15.45 19.33 10.17
C GLU A 152 14.48 19.62 9.01
N ARG A 153 13.23 19.12 9.09
CA ARG A 153 12.21 19.31 8.05
C ARG A 153 11.31 20.51 8.36
N GLU A 154 11.10 21.35 7.37
CA GLU A 154 10.13 22.43 7.45
C GLU A 154 8.68 21.91 7.42
N SER A 155 8.41 20.89 6.60
CA SER A 155 7.10 20.26 6.45
C SER A 155 7.17 18.75 6.67
N SER A 156 6.03 18.13 7.01
CA SER A 156 5.93 16.67 7.21
C SER A 156 6.95 16.12 8.22
N LYS A 157 7.25 16.91 9.25
CA LYS A 157 8.27 16.61 10.25
C LYS A 157 7.89 15.49 11.23
N TYR A 158 6.61 15.25 11.45
CA TYR A 158 6.15 14.15 12.28
C TYR A 158 6.04 12.89 11.44
N ARG A 159 6.79 11.87 11.83
CA ARG A 159 6.98 10.70 11.00
C ARG A 159 6.82 9.40 11.79
N MET A 160 6.48 8.33 11.07
CA MET A 160 6.37 6.98 11.58
C MET A 160 7.37 6.08 10.88
N LYS A 161 8.26 5.45 11.67
CA LYS A 161 9.10 4.33 11.21
C LYS A 161 8.42 3.03 11.57
N PHE A 162 8.50 2.06 10.69
CA PHE A 162 7.97 0.72 10.94
C PHE A 162 8.59 -0.30 9.97
N THR A 163 8.50 -1.57 10.35
CA THR A 163 8.88 -2.70 9.50
C THR A 163 7.61 -3.39 8.99
N TYR A 164 7.55 -3.72 7.72
CA TYR A 164 6.46 -4.48 7.13
C TYR A 164 7.01 -5.48 6.11
N PHE A 165 6.77 -6.79 6.32
CA PHE A 165 7.38 -7.88 5.56
C PHE A 165 8.90 -7.73 5.40
N GLY A 166 9.59 -7.44 6.51
CA GLY A 166 11.04 -7.28 6.57
C GLY A 166 11.62 -6.06 5.84
N ALA A 167 10.78 -5.17 5.32
CA ALA A 167 11.21 -3.90 4.74
C ALA A 167 10.93 -2.74 5.69
N ASN A 168 11.89 -1.84 5.83
CA ASN A 168 11.76 -0.64 6.65
C ASN A 168 11.11 0.49 5.86
N TYR A 169 10.16 1.16 6.49
CA TYR A 169 9.42 2.30 5.96
C TYR A 169 9.52 3.50 6.91
N ASP A 170 9.40 4.68 6.34
CA ASP A 170 9.41 5.94 7.06
C ASP A 170 8.49 6.92 6.32
N PHE A 171 7.28 7.14 6.87
CA PHE A 171 6.25 7.95 6.24
C PHE A 171 5.80 9.10 7.14
N PRO A 172 5.37 10.24 6.56
CA PRO A 172 4.76 11.32 7.32
C PRO A 172 3.43 10.89 7.91
N ILE A 173 3.15 11.37 9.12
CA ILE A 173 1.89 11.13 9.84
C ILE A 173 0.94 12.30 9.56
N THR A 174 -0.29 11.97 9.16
CA THR A 174 -1.35 12.94 8.88
C THR A 174 -2.58 12.78 9.80
N ASP A 175 -2.51 11.89 10.78
CA ASP A 175 -3.52 11.66 11.81
C ASP A 175 -3.51 12.80 12.85
N PRO A 176 -4.51 13.69 12.89
CA PRO A 176 -4.51 14.83 13.82
C PRO A 176 -4.65 14.41 15.28
N VAL A 177 -5.42 13.35 15.56
CA VAL A 177 -5.68 12.88 16.93
C VAL A 177 -4.39 12.28 17.50
N PHE A 178 -3.72 11.43 16.74
CA PHE A 178 -2.44 10.88 17.12
C PHE A 178 -1.39 11.99 17.30
N LEU A 179 -1.29 12.93 16.36
CA LEU A 179 -0.31 14.03 16.42
C LEU A 179 -0.51 14.93 17.64
N GLU A 180 -1.75 15.17 18.03
CA GLU A 180 -2.03 15.94 19.26
C GLU A 180 -1.53 15.23 20.51
N GLN A 181 -1.74 13.93 20.60
CA GLN A 181 -1.28 13.10 21.71
C GLN A 181 0.24 12.96 21.71
N PHE A 182 0.83 12.69 20.55
CA PHE A 182 2.28 12.57 20.38
C PHE A 182 3.01 13.84 20.82
N LYS A 183 2.52 15.03 20.44
CA LYS A 183 3.12 16.31 20.84
C LYS A 183 3.10 16.55 22.35
N LYS A 184 2.11 16.00 23.06
CA LYS A 184 2.00 16.12 24.53
C LYS A 184 2.97 15.20 25.26
N ASN A 185 3.18 13.98 24.75
CA ASN A 185 3.98 12.93 25.40
C ASN A 185 4.76 12.08 24.36
N PRO A 186 5.80 12.63 23.72
CA PRO A 186 6.50 11.91 22.64
C PRO A 186 7.12 10.58 23.08
N GLU A 187 7.55 10.46 24.33
CA GLU A 187 8.25 9.29 24.86
C GLU A 187 7.38 8.03 24.90
N ILE A 188 6.06 8.19 25.12
CA ILE A 188 5.11 7.07 25.16
C ILE A 188 5.01 6.38 23.78
N TYR A 189 5.24 7.14 22.72
CA TYR A 189 5.06 6.70 21.34
C TYR A 189 6.37 6.32 20.63
N SER A 190 7.44 6.12 21.40
CA SER A 190 8.72 5.60 20.90
C SER A 190 8.68 4.11 20.57
N ASP A 191 7.76 3.36 21.20
CA ASP A 191 7.47 1.96 20.95
C ASP A 191 5.94 1.78 20.84
N LEU A 192 5.48 1.47 19.64
CA LEU A 192 4.06 1.34 19.30
C LEU A 192 3.75 -0.07 18.78
N ASN A 193 4.39 -1.10 19.35
CA ASN A 193 4.09 -2.47 18.95
C ASN A 193 2.63 -2.83 19.22
N GLY A 194 2.03 -3.64 18.33
CA GLY A 194 0.64 -4.06 18.44
C GLY A 194 -0.40 -3.04 17.93
N VAL A 195 0.03 -1.88 17.38
CA VAL A 195 -0.89 -0.95 16.70
C VAL A 195 -1.07 -1.35 15.24
N TYR A 196 -2.16 -0.85 14.66
CA TYR A 196 -2.41 -0.95 13.22
C TYR A 196 -2.22 0.41 12.57
N LEU A 197 -1.75 0.42 11.33
CA LEU A 197 -1.60 1.65 10.56
C LEU A 197 -2.55 1.64 9.36
N VAL A 198 -3.33 2.71 9.22
CA VAL A 198 -3.98 3.01 7.95
C VAL A 198 -3.01 3.80 7.11
N LEU A 199 -2.64 3.23 5.99
CA LEU A 199 -1.77 3.87 4.99
C LEU A 199 -2.63 4.42 3.86
N SER A 200 -2.26 5.60 3.39
CA SER A 200 -2.91 6.27 2.26
C SER A 200 -1.89 6.70 1.23
N LEU A 201 -2.29 6.66 -0.02
CA LEU A 201 -1.55 7.23 -1.14
C LEU A 201 -2.07 8.64 -1.41
N GLY A 202 -1.19 9.62 -1.37
CA GLY A 202 -1.52 11.02 -1.64
C GLY A 202 -1.84 11.28 -3.12
N LEU A 203 -2.42 12.43 -3.40
CA LEU A 203 -2.56 12.95 -4.77
C LEU A 203 -1.18 13.14 -5.41
N GLU A 204 -1.17 13.25 -6.74
CA GLU A 204 0.06 13.51 -7.48
C GLU A 204 0.69 14.85 -7.07
N PHE A 205 1.97 14.81 -6.73
CA PHE A 205 2.78 15.98 -6.46
C PHE A 205 4.17 15.79 -7.10
N GLU A 206 4.57 16.68 -7.98
CA GLU A 206 5.84 16.65 -8.71
C GLU A 206 6.13 15.29 -9.40
N GLY A 207 5.11 14.68 -9.99
CA GLY A 207 5.24 13.41 -10.70
C GLY A 207 5.24 12.17 -9.80
N PHE A 208 4.91 12.30 -8.51
CA PHE A 208 4.89 11.21 -7.54
C PHE A 208 3.61 11.22 -6.69
N HIS A 209 3.20 10.03 -6.25
CA HIS A 209 2.20 9.82 -5.21
C HIS A 209 2.89 9.39 -3.92
N PHE A 210 2.90 10.25 -2.91
CA PHE A 210 3.56 9.98 -1.64
C PHE A 210 2.70 9.12 -0.72
N LYS A 211 3.35 8.23 0.02
CA LYS A 211 2.70 7.37 1.02
C LYS A 211 2.65 8.07 2.36
N LEU A 212 1.53 7.93 3.04
CA LEU A 212 1.21 8.63 4.28
C LEU A 212 0.68 7.63 5.32
N VAL A 213 0.94 7.89 6.60
CA VAL A 213 0.21 7.27 7.71
C VAL A 213 -1.01 8.14 7.99
N ALA A 214 -2.17 7.67 7.55
CA ALA A 214 -3.44 8.38 7.64
C ALA A 214 -4.12 8.20 9.00
N ALA A 215 -3.88 7.07 9.68
CA ALA A 215 -4.30 6.86 11.06
C ALA A 215 -3.39 5.86 11.78
N VAL A 216 -3.26 6.04 13.09
CA VAL A 216 -2.69 5.07 14.03
C VAL A 216 -3.84 4.48 14.83
N VAL A 217 -4.10 3.21 14.63
CA VAL A 217 -5.28 2.52 15.16
C VAL A 217 -4.88 1.64 16.33
N PHE A 218 -5.40 1.96 17.51
CA PHE A 218 -5.16 1.20 18.73
C PHE A 218 -6.32 0.21 18.91
N PRO A 219 -6.06 -1.10 18.98
CA PRO A 219 -7.12 -2.06 19.36
C PRO A 219 -7.55 -1.84 20.81
N LYS A 220 -8.75 -2.25 21.16
CA LYS A 220 -9.31 -2.11 22.52
C LYS A 220 -8.42 -2.77 23.59
N ASP A 221 -7.80 -3.86 23.22
CA ASP A 221 -6.91 -4.69 24.04
C ASP A 221 -5.42 -4.32 23.89
N TRP A 222 -5.14 -3.13 23.32
CA TRP A 222 -3.77 -2.63 23.24
C TRP A 222 -3.28 -2.18 24.62
N ASP A 223 -2.11 -2.66 25.00
CA ASP A 223 -1.44 -2.29 26.27
C ASP A 223 -0.07 -1.68 25.96
N ALA A 224 0.10 -0.41 26.30
CA ALA A 224 1.37 0.30 26.17
C ALA A 224 2.51 -0.30 27.02
N THR A 225 2.18 -1.12 28.00
CA THR A 225 3.16 -1.80 28.88
C THR A 225 3.55 -3.18 28.38
N GLU A 226 2.83 -3.77 27.45
CA GLU A 226 3.27 -4.91 26.68
C GLU A 226 4.46 -4.50 25.80
N LYS A 227 5.63 -4.39 26.44
CA LYS A 227 6.88 -4.53 25.68
C LYS A 227 6.70 -5.83 24.91
N ALA A 228 6.94 -5.78 23.59
CA ALA A 228 7.00 -6.98 22.79
C ALA A 228 7.73 -8.05 23.61
N GLN A 229 6.97 -8.94 24.26
CA GLN A 229 7.58 -10.20 24.60
C GLN A 229 7.97 -10.75 23.23
N PRO A 230 9.23 -11.12 23.02
CA PRO A 230 9.50 -11.95 21.88
C PRO A 230 8.48 -13.07 22.04
N ASP A 231 7.42 -13.04 21.23
CA ASP A 231 6.63 -14.21 21.04
C ASP A 231 7.67 -15.30 20.78
N ASP A 232 7.51 -16.46 21.40
CA ASP A 232 8.22 -17.68 20.99
C ASP A 232 7.82 -18.07 19.54
N GLU A 233 7.21 -17.18 18.80
CA GLU A 233 7.24 -17.15 17.36
C GLU A 233 8.69 -16.92 16.95
N ILE A 234 9.34 -18.04 16.66
CA ILE A 234 10.63 -18.17 16.00
C ILE A 234 10.83 -16.91 15.16
N ASP A 235 11.80 -16.06 15.52
CA ASP A 235 12.21 -14.90 14.73
C ASP A 235 12.73 -15.40 13.37
N LEU A 236 11.77 -15.78 12.54
CA LEU A 236 12.05 -16.23 11.19
C LEU A 236 12.52 -15.00 10.41
N SER A 237 13.77 -14.99 10.05
CA SER A 237 14.32 -14.02 9.12
C SER A 237 13.41 -13.93 7.88
N TYR A 238 13.43 -12.81 7.17
CA TYR A 238 12.69 -12.66 5.91
C TYR A 238 12.86 -13.88 4.99
N MET A 239 14.05 -14.46 4.94
CA MET A 239 14.36 -15.66 4.16
C MET A 239 13.58 -16.89 4.65
N GLU A 240 13.47 -17.09 5.95
CA GLU A 240 12.76 -18.21 6.55
C GLU A 240 11.24 -18.08 6.37
N ARG A 241 10.69 -16.87 6.54
CA ARG A 241 9.27 -16.58 6.22
C ARG A 241 8.97 -16.85 4.75
N GLN A 242 9.87 -16.45 3.82
CA GLN A 242 9.70 -16.76 2.40
C GLN A 242 9.76 -18.27 2.11
N LYS A 243 10.58 -19.04 2.82
CA LYS A 243 10.61 -20.51 2.70
C LYS A 243 9.35 -21.20 3.21
N LEU A 244 8.67 -20.62 4.20
CA LEU A 244 7.36 -21.11 4.65
C LEU A 244 6.24 -20.86 3.62
N LEU A 245 6.29 -19.73 2.93
CA LEU A 245 5.30 -19.36 1.91
C LEU A 245 5.57 -20.03 0.56
N TYR A 246 6.84 -20.25 0.25
CA TYR A 246 7.31 -20.81 -1.02
C TYR A 246 8.40 -21.85 -0.73
N HIS A 247 8.06 -23.10 -0.89
CA HIS A 247 8.95 -24.22 -0.52
C HIS A 247 10.34 -24.10 -1.17
N ASN A 248 10.41 -23.60 -2.40
CA ASN A 248 11.64 -23.39 -3.14
C ASN A 248 12.20 -21.95 -3.04
N ALA A 249 11.75 -21.14 -2.06
CA ALA A 249 12.33 -19.80 -1.86
C ALA A 249 13.84 -19.90 -1.56
N TYR A 250 14.64 -19.10 -2.29
CA TYR A 250 16.11 -19.06 -2.22
C TYR A 250 16.84 -20.36 -2.58
N ALA A 251 16.13 -21.41 -2.96
CA ALA A 251 16.78 -22.59 -3.51
C ALA A 251 17.46 -22.24 -4.85
N LYS A 252 18.59 -22.90 -5.14
CA LYS A 252 19.24 -22.74 -6.46
C LYS A 252 18.31 -23.27 -7.55
N TRP A 253 18.25 -22.58 -8.66
CA TRP A 253 17.58 -23.06 -9.86
C TRP A 253 18.35 -24.21 -10.48
N THR A 254 17.67 -25.27 -10.87
CA THR A 254 18.28 -26.37 -11.61
C THR A 254 18.16 -26.16 -13.11
N PRO A 255 19.00 -26.81 -13.93
CA PRO A 255 18.88 -26.74 -15.39
C PRO A 255 17.53 -27.25 -15.90
N GLU A 256 16.92 -28.23 -15.21
CA GLU A 256 15.61 -28.77 -15.51
C GLU A 256 14.51 -27.76 -15.25
N GLU A 257 14.55 -27.06 -14.09
CA GLU A 257 13.64 -25.96 -13.76
C GLU A 257 13.75 -24.82 -14.78
N ASP A 258 14.95 -24.49 -15.23
CA ASP A 258 15.20 -23.46 -16.24
C ASP A 258 14.56 -23.82 -17.60
N SER A 259 14.74 -25.06 -18.02
CA SER A 259 14.16 -25.57 -19.27
C SER A 259 12.63 -25.59 -19.21
N GLU A 260 12.07 -26.06 -18.09
CA GLU A 260 10.63 -26.07 -17.85
C GLU A 260 10.05 -24.65 -17.79
N LEU A 261 10.76 -23.70 -17.13
CA LEU A 261 10.33 -22.31 -17.03
C LEU A 261 10.21 -21.66 -18.42
N LEU A 262 11.20 -21.87 -19.30
CA LEU A 262 11.17 -21.36 -20.66
C LEU A 262 10.07 -22.01 -21.51
N GLU A 263 9.84 -23.32 -21.36
CA GLU A 263 8.76 -24.03 -22.04
C GLU A 263 7.39 -23.51 -21.64
N LEU A 264 7.14 -23.34 -20.33
CA LEU A 264 5.86 -22.84 -19.80
C LEU A 264 5.64 -21.37 -20.16
N LEU A 265 6.71 -20.57 -20.20
CA LEU A 265 6.64 -19.19 -20.70
C LEU A 265 6.25 -19.16 -22.19
N GLY A 266 6.80 -20.05 -23.01
CA GLY A 266 6.42 -20.22 -24.42
C GLY A 266 4.96 -20.66 -24.61
N LYS A 267 4.36 -21.33 -23.63
CA LYS A 267 2.93 -21.69 -23.57
C LYS A 267 2.04 -20.55 -23.04
N ASN A 268 2.59 -19.34 -22.82
CA ASN A 268 1.91 -18.15 -22.29
C ASN A 268 1.28 -18.31 -20.89
N LEU A 269 1.87 -19.13 -20.01
CA LEU A 269 1.45 -19.18 -18.62
C LEU A 269 1.73 -17.83 -17.94
N SER A 270 0.77 -17.41 -17.09
CA SER A 270 0.92 -16.18 -16.31
C SER A 270 1.99 -16.33 -15.22
N ILE A 271 2.60 -15.23 -14.79
CA ILE A 271 3.57 -15.23 -13.69
C ILE A 271 2.99 -15.87 -12.42
N LYS A 272 1.69 -15.68 -12.16
CA LYS A 272 0.99 -16.27 -11.02
C LYS A 272 0.92 -17.80 -11.09
N GLU A 273 0.71 -18.37 -12.26
CA GLU A 273 0.73 -19.81 -12.49
C GLU A 273 2.15 -20.37 -12.35
N LEU A 274 3.14 -19.66 -12.88
CA LEU A 274 4.55 -20.01 -12.72
C LEU A 274 4.99 -19.96 -11.25
N THR A 275 4.57 -18.94 -10.48
CA THR A 275 4.79 -18.86 -9.03
C THR A 275 4.27 -20.09 -8.29
N LYS A 276 3.06 -20.53 -8.64
CA LYS A 276 2.44 -21.74 -8.09
C LYS A 276 3.20 -23.01 -8.48
N ARG A 277 3.60 -23.11 -9.76
CA ARG A 277 4.26 -24.29 -10.31
C ARG A 277 5.64 -24.52 -9.72
N PHE A 278 6.44 -23.45 -9.58
CA PHE A 278 7.81 -23.53 -9.10
C PHE A 278 7.93 -23.32 -7.58
N GLU A 279 6.82 -23.02 -6.89
CA GLU A 279 6.80 -22.71 -5.46
C GLU A 279 7.83 -21.64 -5.08
N ARG A 280 7.92 -20.60 -5.92
CA ARG A 280 8.82 -19.46 -5.78
C ARG A 280 8.02 -18.16 -5.90
N ASN A 281 8.46 -17.10 -5.22
CA ASN A 281 7.79 -15.82 -5.30
C ASN A 281 7.91 -15.19 -6.71
N GLU A 282 7.00 -14.27 -7.02
CA GLU A 282 6.92 -13.61 -8.32
C GLU A 282 8.23 -12.92 -8.71
N GLY A 283 8.92 -12.28 -7.75
CA GLY A 283 10.21 -11.63 -7.97
C GLY A 283 11.30 -12.61 -8.42
N ALA A 284 11.33 -13.82 -7.83
CA ALA A 284 12.27 -14.86 -8.20
C ALA A 284 11.99 -15.39 -9.62
N ILE A 285 10.71 -15.59 -9.97
CA ILE A 285 10.30 -16.01 -11.32
C ILE A 285 10.72 -14.96 -12.36
N ARG A 286 10.35 -13.69 -12.14
CA ARG A 286 10.70 -12.59 -13.08
C ARG A 286 12.20 -12.41 -13.24
N SER A 287 12.94 -12.46 -12.14
CA SER A 287 14.40 -12.36 -12.16
C SER A 287 15.03 -13.51 -12.93
N ARG A 288 14.52 -14.75 -12.77
CA ARG A 288 15.05 -15.90 -13.49
C ARG A 288 14.74 -15.85 -14.97
N ILE A 289 13.50 -15.50 -15.35
CA ILE A 289 13.12 -15.29 -16.76
C ILE A 289 14.07 -14.26 -17.38
N LYS A 290 14.27 -13.11 -16.73
CA LYS A 290 15.19 -12.08 -17.22
C LYS A 290 16.59 -12.65 -17.48
N LYS A 291 17.13 -13.44 -16.52
CA LYS A 291 18.46 -14.05 -16.65
C LYS A 291 18.56 -15.06 -17.78
N LEU A 292 17.49 -15.81 -18.05
CA LEU A 292 17.48 -16.85 -19.09
C LEU A 292 17.20 -16.29 -20.50
N THR A 293 16.53 -15.14 -20.60
CA THR A 293 16.15 -14.50 -21.87
C THR A 293 17.10 -13.37 -22.31
N MET A 294 17.99 -12.93 -21.44
CA MET A 294 19.03 -11.97 -21.79
C MET A 294 20.24 -12.67 -22.46
N ASP A 295 20.79 -12.01 -23.47
CA ASP A 295 22.00 -12.48 -24.17
C ASP A 295 23.17 -12.57 -23.17
N PRO A 296 23.91 -13.69 -23.08
CA PRO A 296 25.06 -13.85 -22.16
C PRO A 296 26.12 -12.75 -22.27
N LYS A 297 26.19 -12.08 -23.41
CA LYS A 297 27.15 -10.99 -23.65
C LYS A 297 26.82 -9.65 -22.98
N GLU A 298 25.59 -9.46 -22.48
CA GLU A 298 25.19 -8.25 -21.76
C GLU A 298 25.47 -8.29 -20.24
N ASN A 299 25.79 -9.46 -19.68
CA ASN A 299 25.96 -9.65 -18.25
C ASN A 299 27.41 -9.50 -17.72
N GLU A 300 28.41 -9.29 -18.60
CA GLU A 300 29.83 -9.29 -18.20
C GLU A 300 30.61 -8.06 -18.71
N LYS A 301 29.96 -6.88 -18.87
CA LYS A 301 30.76 -5.66 -18.96
C LYS A 301 31.20 -5.24 -17.55
N GLU A 302 32.37 -5.71 -17.10
CA GLU A 302 33.13 -4.99 -16.07
C GLU A 302 33.56 -3.64 -16.69
N PHE A 303 33.11 -2.55 -16.08
CA PHE A 303 33.52 -1.20 -16.47
C PHE A 303 34.82 -0.87 -15.74
N GLU A 304 35.83 -0.41 -16.45
CA GLU A 304 37.16 -0.03 -15.88
C GLU A 304 37.09 1.29 -15.09
N SER A 305 36.05 2.12 -15.29
CA SER A 305 35.81 3.37 -14.57
C SER A 305 34.32 3.72 -14.42
N ASP A 306 34.03 4.62 -13.47
CA ASP A 306 32.68 5.18 -13.29
C ASP A 306 32.25 6.04 -14.49
N GLU A 307 33.19 6.67 -15.21
CA GLU A 307 32.91 7.42 -16.44
C GLU A 307 32.46 6.48 -17.57
N GLU A 308 33.07 5.33 -17.73
CA GLU A 308 32.70 4.34 -18.74
C GLU A 308 31.31 3.76 -18.44
N LYS A 309 31.04 3.48 -17.16
CA LYS A 309 29.72 3.06 -16.71
C LYS A 309 28.65 4.12 -16.96
N LEU A 310 28.95 5.38 -16.71
CA LEU A 310 28.06 6.49 -16.97
C LEU A 310 27.77 6.64 -18.47
N ALA A 311 28.80 6.55 -19.32
CA ALA A 311 28.65 6.61 -20.76
C ALA A 311 27.73 5.49 -21.28
N HIS A 312 27.91 4.26 -20.80
CA HIS A 312 27.06 3.13 -21.15
C HIS A 312 25.60 3.32 -20.70
N LEU A 313 25.38 3.84 -19.49
CA LEU A 313 24.04 4.15 -19.01
C LEU A 313 23.34 5.25 -19.82
N ILE A 314 24.08 6.24 -20.29
CA ILE A 314 23.57 7.29 -21.19
C ILE A 314 23.18 6.69 -22.54
N GLU A 315 23.99 5.79 -23.09
CA GLU A 315 23.69 5.10 -24.36
C GLU A 315 22.43 4.25 -24.24
N MET A 316 22.30 3.48 -23.18
CA MET A 316 21.09 2.70 -22.89
C MET A 316 19.85 3.59 -22.75
N LYS A 317 19.95 4.71 -22.05
CA LYS A 317 18.87 5.68 -21.92
C LYS A 317 18.41 6.17 -23.29
N ASN A 318 19.34 6.59 -24.15
CA ASN A 318 19.04 7.09 -25.47
C ASN A 318 18.36 6.04 -26.37
N GLU A 319 18.77 4.77 -26.26
CA GLU A 319 18.14 3.67 -27.00
C GLU A 319 16.72 3.41 -26.50
N ILE A 320 16.48 3.46 -25.19
CA ILE A 320 15.13 3.33 -24.61
C ILE A 320 14.24 4.50 -25.07
N GLU A 321 14.74 5.72 -25.08
CA GLU A 321 13.98 6.89 -25.57
C GLU A 321 13.60 6.72 -27.04
N ARG A 322 14.51 6.21 -27.88
CA ARG A 322 14.25 5.89 -29.28
C ARG A 322 13.15 4.83 -29.44
N GLN A 323 13.17 3.78 -28.64
CA GLN A 323 12.16 2.72 -28.69
C GLN A 323 10.78 3.24 -28.22
N ILE A 324 10.75 4.14 -27.24
CA ILE A 324 9.52 4.79 -26.79
C ILE A 324 8.91 5.61 -27.93
N GLU A 325 9.72 6.35 -28.69
CA GLU A 325 9.23 7.16 -29.81
C GLU A 325 8.65 6.29 -30.93
N ILE A 326 9.31 5.20 -31.28
CA ILE A 326 8.80 4.21 -32.25
C ILE A 326 7.46 3.62 -31.78
N LEU A 327 7.31 3.34 -30.50
CA LEU A 327 6.06 2.82 -29.96
C LEU A 327 4.94 3.87 -29.99
N ARG A 328 5.26 5.15 -29.69
CA ARG A 328 4.33 6.27 -29.80
C ARG A 328 3.81 6.44 -31.23
N GLU A 329 4.70 6.41 -32.20
CA GLU A 329 4.34 6.47 -33.62
C GLU A 329 3.42 5.30 -34.02
N LYS A 330 3.73 4.08 -33.61
CA LYS A 330 2.87 2.90 -33.85
C LYS A 330 1.51 3.02 -33.22
N ILE A 331 1.42 3.58 -32.02
CA ILE A 331 0.14 3.82 -31.31
C ILE A 331 -0.68 4.89 -32.05
N ASN A 332 -0.04 6.01 -32.45
CA ASN A 332 -0.71 7.07 -33.19
C ASN A 332 -1.20 6.60 -34.56
N LEU A 333 -0.42 5.78 -35.26
CA LEU A 333 -0.82 5.18 -36.53
C LEU A 333 -2.04 4.26 -36.36
N LYS A 334 -2.10 3.46 -35.28
CA LYS A 334 -3.28 2.64 -34.99
C LYS A 334 -4.53 3.47 -34.67
N ARG A 335 -4.38 4.61 -34.01
CA ARG A 335 -5.50 5.53 -33.70
C ARG A 335 -6.01 6.29 -34.92
N SER A 336 -5.19 6.49 -35.97
CA SER A 336 -5.60 7.15 -37.19
C SER A 336 -6.26 6.20 -38.21
N ILE A 337 -6.31 4.90 -37.93
CA ILE A 337 -6.91 3.87 -38.79
C ILE A 337 -8.27 3.39 -38.22
N GLN A 338 -8.60 3.80 -37.01
CA GLN A 338 -9.93 3.63 -36.39
C GLN A 338 -10.76 4.91 -36.52
#